data_dc032c8c0f15bd67749da713dddccc9f
#
_entry.id   dc032c8c0f15bd67749da713dddccc9f
#
_cell.length_a   1.000
_cell.length_b   1.000
_cell.length_c   1.000
_cell.angle_alpha   90.00
_cell.angle_beta   90.00
_cell.angle_gamma   90.00
#
_symmetry.space_group_name_H-M   'P 1'
#
loop_
_entity.id
_entity.type
_entity.pdbx_description
1 polymer ?
#
loop_
_entity_poly.entity_id
_entity_poly.type
_entity_poly.pdbx_seq_one_letter_code
_entity_poly.pdbx_strand_id
1 'polypeptide(L)'
;MLGKNYFHRFVTLAIAITVWCVYSSVALAVPTGSAGEITVSGQVTVNGQPAVSNSTILSGSTIATASGASATISLGKTGRIEVLEDSNISLRFSDNSIVGMISEGKVRVANAAGVATTITTKDTTILADAGQADSFLVEVECSHTHVDTTAGVVTMREGTNDKQVVAGTTAVAGNLSQTGCKPCLRPNSAPPLRTAFPWWLVVAGAAGMAILIGTSHDDPTPGGTTIVVSPTR
;
A
#
# COMPACT_ATOMS: atom_id res chain seq x y z
N MET A 1 49.57 46.76 42.46
CA MET A 1 49.18 45.35 42.44
C MET A 1 47.66 45.11 42.30
N LEU A 2 46.85 46.13 42.00
CA LEU A 2 45.37 45.96 41.87
C LEU A 2 44.91 45.47 40.52
N GLY A 3 45.71 45.57 39.45
CA GLY A 3 45.20 45.23 38.10
C GLY A 3 45.04 43.75 37.78
N LYS A 4 45.72 42.84 38.44
CA LYS A 4 45.75 41.42 38.14
C LYS A 4 44.42 40.73 38.56
N ASN A 5 43.84 41.18 39.67
CA ASN A 5 42.61 40.59 40.20
C ASN A 5 41.34 41.04 39.44
N TYR A 6 41.35 42.24 38.84
CA TYR A 6 40.29 42.71 37.96
C TYR A 6 40.26 41.98 36.67
N PHE A 7 41.43 41.73 36.08
CA PHE A 7 41.56 40.98 34.82
C PHE A 7 40.99 39.56 34.96
N HIS A 8 41.35 38.83 36.02
CA HIS A 8 40.77 37.48 36.24
C HIS A 8 39.26 37.51 36.47
N ARG A 9 38.73 38.50 37.17
CA ARG A 9 37.28 38.65 37.37
C ARG A 9 36.55 38.97 36.06
N PHE A 10 37.12 39.76 35.18
CA PHE A 10 36.58 40.01 33.85
C PHE A 10 36.61 38.78 32.98
N VAL A 11 37.67 38.01 32.97
CA VAL A 11 37.79 36.76 32.20
C VAL A 11 36.77 35.71 32.69
N THR A 12 36.63 35.52 33.99
CA THR A 12 35.66 34.59 34.56
C THR A 12 34.18 35.00 34.28
N LEU A 13 33.91 36.31 34.33
CA LEU A 13 32.57 36.82 33.96
C LEU A 13 32.26 36.62 32.49
N ALA A 14 33.23 36.87 31.59
CA ALA A 14 33.08 36.66 30.16
C ALA A 14 32.86 35.16 29.81
N ILE A 15 33.58 34.25 30.47
CA ILE A 15 33.39 32.81 30.30
C ILE A 15 32.01 32.37 30.82
N ALA A 16 31.58 32.88 31.95
CA ALA A 16 30.26 32.57 32.47
C ALA A 16 29.11 33.05 31.55
N ILE A 17 29.25 34.22 30.95
CA ILE A 17 28.28 34.77 29.98
C ILE A 17 28.25 33.92 28.70
N THR A 18 29.45 33.56 28.16
CA THR A 18 29.50 32.71 26.96
C THR A 18 28.95 31.33 27.18
N VAL A 19 29.19 30.71 28.33
CA VAL A 19 28.61 29.42 28.72
C VAL A 19 27.08 29.53 28.84
N TRP A 20 26.58 30.58 29.46
CA TRP A 20 25.14 30.80 29.58
C TRP A 20 24.49 31.05 28.20
N CYS A 21 25.09 31.80 27.31
CA CYS A 21 24.55 31.97 25.93
C CYS A 21 24.53 30.68 25.15
N VAL A 22 25.48 29.78 25.32
CA VAL A 22 25.48 28.46 24.64
C VAL A 22 24.37 27.56 25.20
N TYR A 23 24.14 27.55 26.50
CA TYR A 23 23.05 26.78 27.10
C TYR A 23 21.66 27.33 26.81
N SER A 24 21.52 28.63 26.54
CA SER A 24 20.24 29.25 26.17
C SER A 24 19.83 28.97 24.73
N SER A 25 20.71 28.46 23.89
CA SER A 25 20.45 28.19 22.48
C SER A 25 19.86 26.78 22.21
N VAL A 26 19.70 25.94 23.24
CA VAL A 26 18.92 24.70 23.12
C VAL A 26 17.43 25.07 23.16
N ALA A 27 16.99 25.79 22.13
CA ALA A 27 15.57 25.86 21.83
C ALA A 27 15.14 24.43 21.51
N LEU A 28 14.38 23.81 22.39
CA LEU A 28 13.61 22.62 22.06
C LEU A 28 12.74 23.01 20.87
N ALA A 29 13.18 22.65 19.66
CA ALA A 29 12.36 22.71 18.47
C ALA A 29 11.22 21.70 18.73
N VAL A 30 10.15 22.17 19.37
CA VAL A 30 8.89 21.45 19.41
C VAL A 30 8.48 21.32 17.97
N PRO A 31 8.36 20.11 17.42
CA PRO A 31 7.87 19.96 16.07
C PRO A 31 6.47 20.57 16.02
N THR A 32 6.33 21.71 15.33
CA THR A 32 5.05 22.40 15.08
C THR A 32 4.25 21.69 13.97
N GLY A 33 4.48 20.38 13.79
CA GLY A 33 3.73 19.57 12.84
C GLY A 33 2.36 19.23 13.38
N SER A 34 1.35 19.25 12.50
CA SER A 34 0.04 18.73 12.83
C SER A 34 0.18 17.28 13.33
N ALA A 35 -0.53 16.97 14.40
CA ALA A 35 -0.47 15.68 15.07
C ALA A 35 -1.83 14.98 14.99
N GLY A 36 -1.81 13.68 14.82
CA GLY A 36 -2.97 12.80 14.88
C GLY A 36 -2.75 11.70 15.93
N GLU A 37 -3.77 10.90 16.15
CA GLU A 37 -3.73 9.72 17.00
C GLU A 37 -3.88 8.47 16.16
N ILE A 38 -3.04 7.46 16.39
CA ILE A 38 -3.11 6.17 15.70
C ILE A 38 -3.61 5.08 16.63
N THR A 39 -4.59 4.30 16.15
CA THR A 39 -5.04 3.05 16.77
C THR A 39 -4.68 1.91 15.84
N VAL A 40 -4.03 0.87 16.34
CA VAL A 40 -3.53 -0.24 15.55
C VAL A 40 -4.16 -1.56 15.96
N SER A 41 -4.35 -2.44 14.97
CA SER A 41 -4.76 -3.82 15.16
C SER A 41 -3.83 -4.71 14.33
N GLY A 42 -3.19 -5.69 14.94
CA GLY A 42 -2.20 -6.54 14.30
C GLY A 42 -0.82 -5.86 14.15
N GLN A 43 -0.04 -6.30 13.19
CA GLN A 43 1.33 -5.83 12.98
C GLN A 43 1.33 -4.58 12.09
N VAL A 44 1.58 -3.44 12.70
CA VAL A 44 1.66 -2.13 12.04
C VAL A 44 2.98 -1.47 12.37
N THR A 45 3.57 -0.79 11.42
CA THR A 45 4.77 0.03 11.63
C THR A 45 4.53 1.47 11.21
N VAL A 46 5.14 2.40 11.95
CA VAL A 46 5.21 3.82 11.61
C VAL A 46 6.67 4.21 11.48
N ASN A 47 7.06 4.72 10.33
CA ASN A 47 8.45 5.05 9.99
C ASN A 47 9.40 3.86 10.22
N GLY A 48 8.95 2.63 9.94
CA GLY A 48 9.71 1.39 10.12
C GLY A 48 9.81 0.89 11.56
N GLN A 49 9.18 1.56 12.54
CA GLN A 49 9.14 1.13 13.93
C GLN A 49 7.76 0.55 14.28
N PRO A 50 7.68 -0.50 15.11
CA PRO A 50 6.39 -1.02 15.56
C PRO A 50 5.52 0.07 16.18
N ALA A 51 4.29 0.19 15.72
CA ALA A 51 3.34 1.17 16.21
C ALA A 51 2.60 0.66 17.45
N VAL A 52 2.28 1.58 18.35
CA VAL A 52 1.49 1.32 19.55
C VAL A 52 0.18 2.10 19.46
N SER A 53 -0.94 1.46 19.82
CA SER A 53 -2.25 2.13 19.84
C SER A 53 -2.26 3.31 20.78
N ASN A 54 -3.04 4.33 20.42
CA ASN A 54 -3.18 5.61 21.11
C ASN A 54 -1.87 6.42 21.18
N SER A 55 -0.92 6.13 20.29
CA SER A 55 0.27 6.96 20.13
C SER A 55 0.03 8.11 19.17
N THR A 56 0.84 9.17 19.31
CA THR A 56 0.79 10.33 18.44
C THR A 56 1.52 10.03 17.14
N ILE A 57 0.87 10.31 16.01
CA ILE A 57 1.47 10.31 14.68
C ILE A 57 1.67 11.74 14.20
N LEU A 58 2.81 12.00 13.58
CA LEU A 58 3.15 13.30 13.04
C LEU A 58 2.93 13.35 11.53
N SER A 59 2.61 14.53 11.01
CA SER A 59 2.57 14.77 9.57
C SER A 59 3.91 14.44 8.92
N GLY A 60 3.89 13.68 7.82
CA GLY A 60 5.06 13.17 7.12
C GLY A 60 5.44 11.74 7.48
N SER A 61 4.64 11.06 8.30
CA SER A 61 4.88 9.66 8.67
C SER A 61 4.50 8.69 7.55
N THR A 62 5.23 7.58 7.48
CA THR A 62 4.92 6.43 6.64
C THR A 62 4.37 5.29 7.49
N ILE A 63 3.21 4.78 7.12
CA ILE A 63 2.51 3.69 7.81
C ILE A 63 2.49 2.47 6.92
N ALA A 64 2.89 1.32 7.46
CA ALA A 64 2.78 0.05 6.78
C ALA A 64 2.05 -0.97 7.67
N THR A 65 1.11 -1.70 7.05
CA THR A 65 0.32 -2.76 7.69
C THR A 65 0.64 -4.10 7.06
N ALA A 66 0.77 -5.12 7.89
CA ALA A 66 0.92 -6.50 7.43
C ALA A 66 -0.45 -7.14 7.11
N SER A 67 -0.41 -8.38 6.63
CA SER A 67 -1.63 -9.17 6.36
C SER A 67 -2.48 -9.34 7.63
N GLY A 68 -3.78 -9.10 7.50
CA GLY A 68 -4.74 -9.12 8.61
C GLY A 68 -4.57 -8.00 9.63
N ALA A 69 -3.71 -7.01 9.38
CA ALA A 69 -3.51 -5.85 10.25
C ALA A 69 -4.26 -4.62 9.71
N SER A 70 -4.51 -3.65 10.59
CA SER A 70 -5.09 -2.37 10.20
C SER A 70 -4.65 -1.25 11.14
N ALA A 71 -4.68 -0.03 10.63
CA ALA A 71 -4.41 1.17 11.43
C ALA A 71 -5.48 2.22 11.16
N THR A 72 -6.01 2.82 12.21
CA THR A 72 -6.92 3.97 12.12
C THR A 72 -6.22 5.20 12.63
N ILE A 73 -6.10 6.22 11.79
CA ILE A 73 -5.49 7.50 12.12
C ILE A 73 -6.62 8.53 12.28
N SER A 74 -6.78 9.05 13.48
CA SER A 74 -7.70 10.14 13.78
C SER A 74 -6.96 11.47 13.67
N LEU A 75 -7.42 12.33 12.78
CA LEU A 75 -6.86 13.67 12.56
C LEU A 75 -7.75 14.77 13.21
N GLY A 76 -8.52 14.39 14.23
CA GLY A 76 -9.43 15.29 14.93
C GLY A 76 -10.51 15.84 14.01
N LYS A 77 -10.56 17.17 13.86
CA LYS A 77 -11.54 17.86 13.01
C LYS A 77 -11.29 17.72 11.52
N THR A 78 -10.08 17.37 11.12
CA THR A 78 -9.67 17.25 9.72
C THR A 78 -10.25 15.99 9.07
N GLY A 79 -10.34 14.88 9.82
CA GLY A 79 -10.92 13.65 9.30
C GLY A 79 -10.32 12.39 9.92
N ARG A 80 -10.48 11.29 9.21
CA ARG A 80 -10.01 9.95 9.60
C ARG A 80 -9.45 9.23 8.40
N ILE A 81 -8.38 8.49 8.63
CA ILE A 81 -7.78 7.61 7.63
C ILE A 81 -7.69 6.22 8.22
N GLU A 82 -8.17 5.23 7.50
CA GLU A 82 -8.10 3.82 7.86
C GLU A 82 -7.22 3.11 6.83
N VAL A 83 -6.08 2.63 7.27
CA VAL A 83 -5.12 1.84 6.48
C VAL A 83 -5.45 0.38 6.74
N LEU A 84 -5.87 -0.32 5.70
CA LEU A 84 -6.26 -1.74 5.77
C LEU A 84 -5.02 -2.63 5.62
N GLU A 85 -5.24 -3.93 5.52
CA GLU A 85 -4.16 -4.91 5.43
C GLU A 85 -3.29 -4.75 4.16
N ASP A 86 -2.06 -5.24 4.24
CA ASP A 86 -1.08 -5.26 3.15
C ASP A 86 -0.91 -3.89 2.47
N SER A 87 -0.88 -2.82 3.27
CA SER A 87 -0.90 -1.46 2.76
C SER A 87 0.33 -0.67 3.19
N ASN A 88 0.75 0.23 2.31
CA ASN A 88 1.83 1.18 2.59
C ASN A 88 1.43 2.58 2.11
N ILE A 89 1.36 3.52 3.05
CA ILE A 89 1.00 4.92 2.80
C ILE A 89 1.97 5.87 3.48
N SER A 90 2.41 6.89 2.75
CA SER A 90 3.05 8.08 3.31
C SER A 90 2.02 9.19 3.45
N LEU A 91 1.85 9.71 4.66
CA LEU A 91 0.76 10.61 5.03
C LEU A 91 1.28 11.94 5.52
N ARG A 92 0.84 13.04 4.88
CA ARG A 92 1.03 14.41 5.34
C ARG A 92 -0.34 15.03 5.59
N PHE A 93 -0.46 15.80 6.64
CA PHE A 93 -1.71 16.46 6.98
C PHE A 93 -1.48 17.78 7.71
N SER A 94 -2.45 18.67 7.60
CA SER A 94 -2.54 19.92 8.29
C SER A 94 -4.00 20.14 8.72
N ASP A 95 -4.31 21.29 9.28
CA ASP A 95 -5.68 21.60 9.75
C ASP A 95 -6.73 21.63 8.63
N ASN A 96 -6.31 21.88 7.38
CA ASN A 96 -7.19 22.05 6.22
C ASN A 96 -6.81 21.17 5.02
N SER A 97 -5.84 20.27 5.16
CA SER A 97 -5.43 19.41 4.06
C SER A 97 -4.96 18.02 4.52
N ILE A 98 -5.25 17.02 3.69
CA ILE A 98 -4.76 15.66 3.80
C ILE A 98 -4.07 15.32 2.48
N VAL A 99 -2.83 14.87 2.53
CA VAL A 99 -2.06 14.44 1.37
C VAL A 99 -1.50 13.05 1.67
N GLY A 100 -1.88 12.07 0.87
CA GLY A 100 -1.43 10.69 0.98
C GLY A 100 -0.74 10.23 -0.30
N MET A 101 0.26 9.37 -0.16
CA MET A 101 0.86 8.63 -1.26
C MET A 101 0.77 7.13 -0.93
N ILE A 102 0.00 6.40 -1.71
CA ILE A 102 -0.24 4.96 -1.53
C ILE A 102 0.61 4.21 -2.55
N SER A 103 1.49 3.34 -2.06
CA SER A 103 2.32 2.48 -2.91
C SER A 103 1.62 1.18 -3.23
N GLU A 104 0.88 0.62 -2.28
CA GLU A 104 0.16 -0.65 -2.37
C GLU A 104 -0.92 -0.75 -1.29
N GLY A 105 -1.90 -1.62 -1.50
CA GLY A 105 -2.93 -1.97 -0.54
C GLY A 105 -4.16 -1.08 -0.60
N LYS A 106 -4.86 -0.95 0.54
CA LYS A 106 -6.19 -0.33 0.64
C LYS A 106 -6.22 0.72 1.73
N VAL A 107 -6.70 1.91 1.40
CA VAL A 107 -6.84 3.01 2.35
C VAL A 107 -8.21 3.65 2.21
N ARG A 108 -8.95 3.73 3.32
CA ARG A 108 -10.17 4.50 3.39
C ARG A 108 -9.89 5.87 3.96
N VAL A 109 -10.39 6.88 3.31
CA VAL A 109 -10.24 8.29 3.70
C VAL A 109 -11.63 8.89 3.94
N ALA A 110 -11.77 9.58 5.05
CA ALA A 110 -12.94 10.40 5.34
C ALA A 110 -12.46 11.79 5.79
N ASN A 111 -12.64 12.79 4.95
CA ASN A 111 -12.31 14.19 5.26
C ASN A 111 -13.55 14.96 5.68
N ALA A 112 -13.34 15.97 6.50
CA ALA A 112 -14.39 16.92 6.87
C ALA A 112 -14.55 18.00 5.79
N ALA A 113 -15.71 18.66 5.78
CA ALA A 113 -15.88 19.88 4.99
C ALA A 113 -14.87 20.94 5.43
N GLY A 114 -14.30 21.68 4.49
CA GLY A 114 -13.20 22.62 4.71
C GLY A 114 -11.81 22.00 4.55
N VAL A 115 -11.71 20.70 4.30
CA VAL A 115 -10.43 19.97 4.19
C VAL A 115 -10.25 19.42 2.78
N ALA A 116 -9.28 19.94 2.06
CA ALA A 116 -8.89 19.39 0.77
C ALA A 116 -8.09 18.09 0.95
N THR A 117 -8.41 17.08 0.17
CA THR A 117 -7.69 15.80 0.22
C THR A 117 -7.11 15.45 -1.13
N THR A 118 -5.84 15.05 -1.13
CA THR A 118 -5.13 14.58 -2.32
C THR A 118 -4.49 13.24 -2.01
N ILE A 119 -4.90 12.19 -2.71
CA ILE A 119 -4.28 10.87 -2.62
C ILE A 119 -3.65 10.53 -3.96
N THR A 120 -2.35 10.26 -3.95
CA THR A 120 -1.58 9.92 -5.14
C THR A 120 -1.20 8.44 -5.11
N THR A 121 -1.38 7.77 -6.23
CA THR A 121 -0.92 6.41 -6.48
C THR A 121 0.04 6.41 -7.68
N LYS A 122 0.49 5.26 -8.13
CA LYS A 122 1.34 5.16 -9.33
C LYS A 122 0.60 5.60 -10.60
N ASP A 123 -0.71 5.40 -10.64
CA ASP A 123 -1.49 5.47 -11.86
C ASP A 123 -2.38 6.70 -11.92
N THR A 124 -2.75 7.25 -10.76
CA THR A 124 -3.73 8.33 -10.68
C THR A 124 -3.55 9.20 -9.44
N THR A 125 -4.14 10.38 -9.50
CA THR A 125 -4.30 11.28 -8.34
C THR A 125 -5.78 11.46 -8.06
N ILE A 126 -6.20 11.21 -6.84
CA ILE A 126 -7.56 11.37 -6.34
C ILE A 126 -7.63 12.69 -5.58
N LEU A 127 -8.56 13.54 -5.97
CA LEU A 127 -8.76 14.86 -5.41
C LEU A 127 -10.17 14.93 -4.80
N ALA A 128 -10.27 15.26 -3.52
CA ALA A 128 -11.50 15.63 -2.85
C ALA A 128 -11.42 17.10 -2.46
N ASP A 129 -12.33 17.89 -2.98
CA ASP A 129 -12.35 19.32 -2.75
C ASP A 129 -12.81 19.68 -1.33
N ALA A 130 -12.35 20.82 -0.81
CA ALA A 130 -12.73 21.28 0.52
C ALA A 130 -14.21 21.68 0.68
N GLY A 131 -14.98 21.72 -0.42
CA GLY A 131 -16.36 22.20 -0.41
C GLY A 131 -17.33 21.34 0.40
N GLN A 132 -17.03 20.06 0.60
CA GLN A 132 -17.89 19.10 1.28
C GLN A 132 -17.08 18.06 2.04
N ALA A 133 -17.78 17.27 2.85
CA ALA A 133 -17.17 16.08 3.47
C ALA A 133 -17.28 14.90 2.48
N ASP A 134 -16.16 14.22 2.27
CA ASP A 134 -16.10 13.09 1.37
C ASP A 134 -15.66 11.83 2.12
N SER A 135 -16.08 10.68 1.64
CA SER A 135 -15.62 9.37 2.13
C SER A 135 -15.42 8.44 0.94
N PHE A 136 -14.22 7.91 0.82
CA PHE A 136 -13.85 7.05 -0.29
C PHE A 136 -12.78 6.03 0.10
N LEU A 137 -12.74 4.93 -0.61
CA LEU A 137 -11.74 3.87 -0.51
C LEU A 137 -10.86 3.94 -1.75
N VAL A 138 -9.56 3.90 -1.54
CA VAL A 138 -8.55 3.76 -2.59
C VAL A 138 -7.88 2.41 -2.42
N GLU A 139 -7.87 1.61 -3.47
CA GLU A 139 -7.20 0.31 -3.51
C GLU A 139 -6.22 0.30 -4.67
N VAL A 140 -4.97 0.01 -4.35
CA VAL A 140 -3.87 -0.08 -5.32
C VAL A 140 -3.48 -1.54 -5.47
N GLU A 141 -3.72 -2.09 -6.64
CA GLU A 141 -3.34 -3.44 -7.01
C GLU A 141 -2.40 -3.41 -8.20
N CYS A 142 -1.16 -3.84 -7.99
CA CYS A 142 -0.14 -3.86 -9.04
C CYS A 142 0.05 -2.50 -9.74
N SER A 143 -0.46 -2.28 -10.96
CA SER A 143 -0.42 -1.00 -11.66
C SER A 143 -1.82 -0.53 -12.10
N HIS A 144 -2.82 -0.77 -11.27
CA HIS A 144 -4.12 -0.13 -11.40
C HIS A 144 -4.66 0.24 -10.01
N THR A 145 -5.48 1.27 -10.01
CA THR A 145 -6.05 1.85 -8.80
C THR A 145 -7.56 1.86 -8.91
N HIS A 146 -8.24 1.33 -7.90
CA HIS A 146 -9.70 1.43 -7.74
C HIS A 146 -10.02 2.55 -6.76
N VAL A 147 -11.08 3.30 -7.05
CA VAL A 147 -11.64 4.32 -6.17
C VAL A 147 -13.13 4.07 -6.01
N ASP A 148 -13.56 3.82 -4.79
CA ASP A 148 -14.96 3.63 -4.44
C ASP A 148 -15.40 4.80 -3.55
N THR A 149 -16.29 5.65 -4.01
CA THR A 149 -16.81 6.78 -3.24
C THR A 149 -18.08 6.38 -2.51
N THR A 150 -18.12 6.52 -1.19
CA THR A 150 -19.26 6.22 -0.36
C THR A 150 -20.07 7.45 0.01
N ALA A 151 -19.42 8.62 0.12
CA ALA A 151 -20.07 9.90 0.35
C ALA A 151 -19.32 11.00 -0.39
N GLY A 152 -20.02 11.99 -0.87
CA GLY A 152 -19.46 13.13 -1.59
C GLY A 152 -19.11 12.84 -3.04
N VAL A 153 -18.13 13.56 -3.56
CA VAL A 153 -17.64 13.46 -4.94
C VAL A 153 -16.13 13.64 -4.96
N VAL A 154 -15.42 12.70 -5.51
CA VAL A 154 -13.98 12.82 -5.72
C VAL A 154 -13.66 12.88 -7.21
N THR A 155 -12.59 13.58 -7.56
CA THR A 155 -12.08 13.63 -8.93
C THR A 155 -10.87 12.73 -9.04
N MET A 156 -10.95 11.72 -9.90
CA MET A 156 -9.82 10.88 -10.27
C MET A 156 -9.15 11.47 -11.50
N ARG A 157 -7.87 11.79 -11.40
CA ARG A 157 -7.06 12.37 -12.47
C ARG A 157 -6.03 11.36 -12.96
N GLU A 158 -6.15 10.97 -14.22
CA GLU A 158 -5.19 10.11 -14.91
C GLU A 158 -4.58 10.89 -16.10
N GLY A 159 -3.33 11.33 -15.93
CA GLY A 159 -2.69 12.24 -16.88
C GLY A 159 -3.46 13.54 -17.05
N THR A 160 -4.07 13.76 -18.23
CA THR A 160 -4.90 14.93 -18.55
C THR A 160 -6.40 14.69 -18.43
N ASN A 161 -6.80 13.45 -18.07
CA ASN A 161 -8.21 13.06 -18.00
C ASN A 161 -8.69 13.13 -16.55
N ASP A 162 -9.74 13.92 -16.34
CA ASP A 162 -10.43 14.01 -15.05
C ASP A 162 -11.75 13.24 -15.12
N LYS A 163 -11.98 12.37 -14.15
CA LYS A 163 -13.19 11.58 -13.98
C LYS A 163 -13.78 11.82 -12.60
N GLN A 164 -15.01 12.27 -12.54
CA GLN A 164 -15.72 12.40 -11.27
C GLN A 164 -16.26 11.05 -10.82
N VAL A 165 -16.06 10.72 -9.55
CA VAL A 165 -16.54 9.51 -8.90
C VAL A 165 -17.48 9.96 -7.78
N VAL A 166 -18.78 9.89 -8.06
CA VAL A 166 -19.82 10.31 -7.11
C VAL A 166 -20.14 9.20 -6.10
N ALA A 167 -20.75 9.57 -5.00
CA ALA A 167 -21.17 8.62 -3.97
C ALA A 167 -21.95 7.42 -4.57
N GLY A 168 -21.58 6.21 -4.13
CA GLY A 168 -22.15 4.95 -4.61
C GLY A 168 -21.58 4.46 -5.94
N THR A 169 -20.55 5.13 -6.50
CA THR A 169 -19.91 4.70 -7.75
C THR A 169 -18.45 4.33 -7.56
N THR A 170 -17.92 3.56 -8.52
CA THR A 170 -16.54 3.10 -8.58
C THR A 170 -15.90 3.58 -9.87
N ALA A 171 -14.60 3.93 -9.79
CA ALA A 171 -13.77 4.17 -10.95
C ALA A 171 -12.46 3.43 -10.85
N VAL A 172 -11.83 3.19 -12.01
CA VAL A 172 -10.55 2.50 -12.13
C VAL A 172 -9.65 3.31 -13.04
N ALA A 173 -8.36 3.40 -12.68
CA ALA A 173 -7.29 3.98 -13.47
C ALA A 173 -6.11 3.02 -13.57
N GLY A 174 -5.29 3.16 -14.62
CA GLY A 174 -4.12 2.33 -14.85
C GLY A 174 -4.37 1.12 -15.73
N ASN A 175 -3.40 0.21 -15.79
CA ASN A 175 -3.44 -0.93 -16.68
C ASN A 175 -4.07 -2.16 -16.01
N LEU A 176 -5.28 -2.51 -16.42
CA LEU A 176 -6.01 -3.70 -15.95
C LEU A 176 -5.45 -5.03 -16.48
N SER A 177 -4.67 -4.99 -17.57
CA SER A 177 -4.10 -6.18 -18.23
C SER A 177 -2.67 -6.36 -17.82
N GLN A 178 -2.42 -7.00 -16.67
CA GLN A 178 -1.06 -7.20 -16.16
C GLN A 178 -0.68 -8.67 -16.07
N THR A 179 0.52 -8.97 -16.56
CA THR A 179 1.17 -10.26 -16.31
C THR A 179 1.89 -10.23 -14.96
N GLY A 180 1.65 -11.22 -14.12
CA GLY A 180 2.35 -11.39 -12.85
C GLY A 180 1.67 -10.82 -11.61
N CYS A 181 0.54 -10.15 -11.75
CA CYS A 181 -0.29 -9.74 -10.64
C CYS A 181 -1.29 -10.82 -10.23
N LYS A 182 -1.64 -10.88 -8.96
CA LYS A 182 -2.80 -11.67 -8.52
C LYS A 182 -4.02 -11.14 -9.29
N PRO A 183 -4.89 -12.01 -9.82
CA PRO A 183 -6.11 -11.53 -10.47
C PRO A 183 -6.91 -10.73 -9.46
N CYS A 184 -7.33 -9.53 -9.86
CA CYS A 184 -8.18 -8.68 -9.05
C CYS A 184 -9.52 -9.41 -8.80
N LEU A 185 -9.86 -9.62 -7.54
CA LEU A 185 -11.05 -10.36 -7.15
C LEU A 185 -12.35 -9.56 -7.29
N ARG A 186 -12.26 -8.28 -7.65
CA ARG A 186 -13.43 -7.43 -7.84
C ARG A 186 -14.13 -7.74 -9.17
N PRO A 187 -15.46 -7.80 -9.22
CA PRO A 187 -16.19 -7.87 -10.47
C PRO A 187 -15.78 -6.72 -11.40
N ASN A 188 -15.50 -7.01 -12.66
CA ASN A 188 -15.06 -6.07 -13.70
C ASN A 188 -13.68 -5.41 -13.49
N SER A 189 -12.90 -5.82 -12.51
CA SER A 189 -11.49 -5.49 -12.44
C SER A 189 -10.71 -6.47 -13.32
N ALA A 190 -9.48 -6.23 -13.62
CA ALA A 190 -8.58 -6.89 -14.57
C ALA A 190 -9.15 -8.13 -15.30
N PRO A 191 -9.14 -8.17 -16.63
CA PRO A 191 -9.55 -9.37 -17.35
C PRO A 191 -8.73 -10.55 -16.84
N PRO A 192 -9.32 -11.74 -16.69
CA PRO A 192 -8.60 -12.93 -16.27
C PRO A 192 -7.36 -13.08 -17.15
N LEU A 193 -6.21 -13.25 -16.54
CA LEU A 193 -4.98 -13.55 -17.24
C LEU A 193 -5.29 -14.71 -18.20
N ARG A 194 -5.46 -14.43 -19.47
CA ARG A 194 -5.41 -15.45 -20.49
C ARG A 194 -3.96 -15.91 -20.52
N THR A 195 -3.63 -16.86 -19.66
CA THR A 195 -2.51 -17.75 -19.96
C THR A 195 -2.90 -18.35 -21.28
N ALA A 196 -2.35 -17.84 -22.37
CA ALA A 196 -2.39 -18.53 -23.64
C ALA A 196 -1.71 -19.86 -23.35
N PHE A 197 -2.53 -20.86 -22.98
CA PHE A 197 -2.02 -22.23 -22.79
C PHE A 197 -1.34 -22.55 -24.11
N PRO A 198 -0.02 -22.78 -24.11
CA PRO A 198 0.71 -22.98 -25.34
C PRO A 198 0.25 -24.33 -25.91
N TRP A 199 -0.81 -24.27 -26.71
CA TRP A 199 -1.44 -25.43 -27.35
C TRP A 199 -0.43 -26.30 -28.10
N TRP A 200 0.68 -25.70 -28.53
CA TRP A 200 1.77 -26.42 -29.15
C TRP A 200 2.43 -27.46 -28.24
N LEU A 201 2.38 -27.28 -26.89
CA LEU A 201 2.82 -28.28 -25.92
C LEU A 201 1.90 -29.52 -25.92
N VAL A 202 0.60 -29.33 -26.17
CA VAL A 202 -0.35 -30.45 -26.29
C VAL A 202 -0.07 -31.22 -27.57
N VAL A 203 0.19 -30.51 -28.68
CA VAL A 203 0.54 -31.13 -29.96
C VAL A 203 1.87 -31.84 -29.85
N ALA A 204 2.89 -31.24 -29.26
CA ALA A 204 4.18 -31.88 -29.04
C ALA A 204 4.08 -33.12 -28.14
N GLY A 205 3.27 -33.06 -27.05
CA GLY A 205 3.00 -34.20 -26.18
C GLY A 205 2.26 -35.34 -26.87
N ALA A 206 1.27 -35.03 -27.70
CA ALA A 206 0.51 -36.00 -28.48
C ALA A 206 1.40 -36.66 -29.56
N ALA A 207 2.24 -35.89 -30.24
CA ALA A 207 3.21 -36.44 -31.20
C ALA A 207 4.26 -37.32 -30.54
N GLY A 208 4.77 -36.93 -29.35
CA GLY A 208 5.70 -37.74 -28.56
C GLY A 208 5.08 -39.05 -28.09
N MET A 209 3.82 -39.05 -27.68
CA MET A 209 3.09 -40.26 -27.28
C MET A 209 2.80 -41.17 -28.46
N ALA A 210 2.50 -40.62 -29.64
CA ALA A 210 2.31 -41.41 -30.87
C ALA A 210 3.60 -42.11 -31.32
N ILE A 211 4.75 -41.48 -31.12
CA ILE A 211 6.06 -42.07 -31.43
C ILE A 211 6.35 -43.24 -30.43
N LEU A 212 6.04 -43.06 -29.13
CA LEU A 212 6.24 -44.12 -28.15
C LEU A 212 5.32 -45.31 -28.33
N ILE A 213 4.08 -45.10 -28.78
CA ILE A 213 3.14 -46.18 -29.08
C ILE A 213 3.52 -46.84 -30.42
N GLY A 214 4.03 -46.10 -31.42
CA GLY A 214 4.44 -46.63 -32.71
C GLY A 214 5.73 -47.46 -32.68
N THR A 215 6.59 -47.30 -31.69
CA THR A 215 7.84 -48.06 -31.52
C THR A 215 7.70 -49.31 -30.66
N SER A 216 6.54 -49.57 -30.05
CA SER A 216 6.26 -50.76 -29.22
C SER A 216 5.48 -51.85 -29.98
N HIS A 217 5.48 -51.84 -31.33
CA HIS A 217 5.04 -52.98 -32.12
C HIS A 217 6.22 -53.94 -32.29
N ASP A 218 6.56 -54.64 -31.24
CA ASP A 218 7.22 -55.94 -31.34
C ASP A 218 6.13 -56.99 -31.58
N ASP A 219 6.17 -57.58 -32.73
CA ASP A 219 5.30 -58.69 -33.12
C ASP A 219 5.39 -59.84 -32.07
N PRO A 220 4.27 -60.28 -31.49
CA PRO A 220 4.31 -61.49 -30.69
C PRO A 220 4.49 -62.71 -31.64
N THR A 221 5.68 -63.30 -31.58
CA THR A 221 5.88 -64.65 -32.14
C THR A 221 4.87 -65.60 -31.56
N PRO A 222 4.15 -66.42 -32.38
CA PRO A 222 3.20 -67.37 -31.87
C PRO A 222 3.93 -68.62 -31.40
N GLY A 223 4.28 -68.63 -30.11
CA GLY A 223 4.76 -69.80 -29.37
C GLY A 223 3.60 -70.42 -28.61
N GLY A 224 2.89 -71.35 -29.22
CA GLY A 224 1.80 -72.07 -28.56
C GLY A 224 2.28 -72.98 -27.44
N THR A 225 1.66 -72.84 -26.29
CA THR A 225 1.52 -73.94 -25.29
C THR A 225 0.07 -73.91 -24.81
N THR A 226 -0.68 -74.85 -25.36
CA THR A 226 -2.00 -75.24 -24.90
C THR A 226 -1.84 -75.96 -23.55
N ILE A 227 -2.34 -75.33 -22.49
CA ILE A 227 -2.53 -76.03 -21.20
C ILE A 227 -3.95 -76.62 -21.21
N VAL A 228 -4.01 -77.92 -21.29
CA VAL A 228 -5.23 -78.69 -21.12
C VAL A 228 -5.49 -78.82 -19.62
N VAL A 229 -6.56 -78.22 -19.12
CA VAL A 229 -7.02 -78.45 -17.76
C VAL A 229 -8.14 -79.51 -17.83
N SER A 230 -7.84 -80.70 -17.30
CA SER A 230 -8.86 -81.74 -17.12
C SER A 230 -9.76 -81.46 -15.93
N PRO A 231 -11.07 -81.65 -16.02
CA PRO A 231 -11.94 -81.57 -14.87
C PRO A 231 -11.89 -82.82 -14.03
N THR A 232 -11.53 -82.71 -12.77
CA THR A 232 -11.73 -83.74 -11.77
C THR A 232 -13.04 -83.47 -11.00
N ARG A 233 -13.76 -84.44 -10.88
CA ARG A 233 -15.04 -84.86 -10.24
C ARG A 233 -15.28 -84.22 -8.88
#